data_62c40c224e7e6160e9151d809aede891
#
_entry.id   62c40c224e7e6160e9151d809aede891
#
_cell.length_a   1.000
_cell.length_b   1.000
_cell.length_c   1.000
_cell.angle_alpha   90.00
_cell.angle_beta   90.00
_cell.angle_gamma   90.00
#
_symmetry.space_group_name_H-M   'P 1'
#
loop_
_entity.id
_entity.type
_entity.pdbx_description
1 polymer ?
#
loop_
_entity_poly.entity_id
_entity_poly.type
_entity_poly.pdbx_seq_one_letter_code
_entity_poly.pdbx_strand_id
1 'polypeptide(L)'
;MADEESKQEGKGFTVQDRRRFSPDTGEARKDAPEESDRATQSPPQSETTAGTATEARQEPAPEINFSTFVISLSTQALMHLGEIASPLSGKIETDVPVAKQMIDILGMLRDKTRGNLNASEDRLMEDILFDLRMKYVEAVKKR
;
A
#
# COMPACT_ATOMS: atom_id res chain seq x y z
N MET A 1 -40.81 -22.61 39.21
CA MET A 1 -40.20 -23.89 39.52
C MET A 1 -39.20 -24.19 38.42
N ALA A 2 -37.93 -24.30 38.83
CA ALA A 2 -36.75 -24.81 38.10
C ALA A 2 -36.33 -24.09 36.81
N ASP A 3 -35.51 -23.21 36.97
CA ASP A 3 -34.17 -22.86 36.49
C ASP A 3 -33.47 -24.02 35.79
N GLU A 4 -33.18 -23.81 34.52
CA GLU A 4 -32.13 -24.54 33.79
C GLU A 4 -31.20 -23.54 33.12
N GLU A 5 -30.13 -23.20 33.85
CA GLU A 5 -28.94 -22.53 33.38
C GLU A 5 -28.25 -23.36 32.31
N SER A 6 -28.37 -22.97 31.08
CA SER A 6 -27.47 -23.46 30.01
C SER A 6 -26.17 -22.68 30.01
N LYS A 7 -25.19 -23.25 30.69
CA LYS A 7 -23.78 -22.89 30.71
C LYS A 7 -23.19 -23.02 29.33
N GLN A 8 -23.08 -21.90 28.59
CA GLN A 8 -22.25 -21.81 27.39
C GLN A 8 -20.79 -21.72 27.81
N GLU A 9 -20.07 -22.80 27.61
CA GLU A 9 -18.61 -22.81 27.69
C GLU A 9 -18.01 -21.97 26.51
N GLY A 10 -17.60 -20.76 26.85
CA GLY A 10 -16.82 -19.92 25.99
C GLY A 10 -15.43 -20.55 25.75
N LYS A 11 -15.13 -20.93 24.51
CA LYS A 11 -13.78 -21.25 24.07
C LYS A 11 -12.90 -20.00 24.24
N GLY A 12 -12.16 -19.97 25.37
CA GLY A 12 -11.24 -18.91 25.68
C GLY A 12 -10.12 -18.82 24.66
N PHE A 13 -9.98 -17.66 24.07
CA PHE A 13 -8.81 -17.30 23.29
C PHE A 13 -7.62 -17.19 24.22
N THR A 14 -6.64 -18.08 24.06
CA THR A 14 -5.37 -17.97 24.78
C THR A 14 -4.45 -17.07 23.99
N VAL A 15 -4.33 -15.82 24.41
CA VAL A 15 -3.34 -14.90 23.85
C VAL A 15 -1.99 -15.17 24.51
N GLN A 16 -1.08 -15.80 23.79
CA GLN A 16 0.31 -15.97 24.22
C GLN A 16 1.08 -14.68 23.92
N ASP A 17 1.29 -13.87 24.93
CA ASP A 17 2.07 -12.63 24.83
C ASP A 17 3.56 -12.98 24.62
N ARG A 18 4.07 -12.70 23.42
CA ARG A 18 5.47 -12.91 23.02
C ARG A 18 6.32 -11.65 23.18
N ARG A 19 5.94 -10.74 24.06
CA ARG A 19 6.74 -9.54 24.30
C ARG A 19 8.03 -9.90 25.02
N ARG A 20 9.12 -9.29 24.55
CA ARG A 20 10.49 -9.50 25.02
C ARG A 20 10.76 -8.88 26.39
N PHE A 21 9.80 -8.15 26.96
CA PHE A 21 9.90 -7.45 28.24
C PHE A 21 8.73 -7.81 29.15
N SER A 22 9.03 -8.04 30.42
CA SER A 22 8.00 -8.21 31.47
C SER A 22 7.42 -6.85 31.84
N PRO A 23 6.08 -6.71 31.91
CA PRO A 23 5.44 -5.43 32.25
C PRO A 23 5.68 -4.96 33.69
N ASP A 24 6.09 -5.86 34.60
CA ASP A 24 6.23 -5.55 36.03
C ASP A 24 7.62 -5.11 36.47
N THR A 25 8.69 -5.44 35.74
CA THR A 25 10.07 -5.14 36.22
C THR A 25 10.96 -4.46 35.22
N GLY A 26 10.57 -4.32 33.93
CA GLY A 26 11.38 -3.62 32.93
C GLY A 26 12.71 -4.30 32.57
N GLU A 27 12.97 -5.52 33.05
CA GLU A 27 14.20 -6.24 32.78
C GLU A 27 14.04 -7.26 31.65
N ALA A 28 15.06 -7.32 30.77
CA ALA A 28 15.13 -8.29 29.69
C ALA A 28 15.37 -9.70 30.26
N ARG A 29 14.55 -10.68 29.87
CA ARG A 29 14.78 -12.09 30.23
C ARG A 29 16.08 -12.57 29.61
N LYS A 30 17.03 -12.88 30.48
CA LYS A 30 18.28 -13.55 30.16
C LYS A 30 18.04 -15.06 30.09
N ASP A 31 17.54 -15.54 28.98
CA ASP A 31 17.61 -16.93 28.61
C ASP A 31 17.81 -17.04 27.10
N ALA A 32 19.06 -16.86 26.71
CA ALA A 32 19.58 -17.32 25.43
C ALA A 32 20.91 -17.98 25.74
N PRO A 33 21.15 -19.25 25.38
CA PRO A 33 22.46 -19.85 25.50
C PRO A 33 23.40 -19.25 24.44
N GLU A 34 24.53 -18.74 24.91
CA GLU A 34 25.72 -18.42 24.15
C GLU A 34 26.41 -19.73 23.77
N GLU A 35 26.78 -19.83 22.50
CA GLU A 35 27.98 -20.49 22.01
C GLU A 35 28.27 -19.94 20.63
N SER A 36 29.21 -19.06 20.45
CA SER A 36 30.65 -19.15 20.45
C SER A 36 31.22 -19.85 19.20
N ASP A 37 31.83 -18.99 18.41
CA ASP A 37 33.09 -19.15 17.67
C ASP A 37 33.21 -19.99 16.39
N ARG A 38 33.67 -19.32 15.43
CA ARG A 38 34.89 -19.44 14.61
C ARG A 38 34.74 -19.64 13.12
N ALA A 39 35.11 -18.55 12.47
CA ALA A 39 36.13 -18.47 11.41
C ALA A 39 36.01 -19.26 10.09
N THR A 40 35.98 -18.47 9.02
CA THR A 40 36.85 -18.57 7.82
C THR A 40 36.53 -19.61 6.73
N GLN A 41 36.28 -19.05 5.56
CA GLN A 41 36.73 -19.43 4.20
C GLN A 41 35.61 -19.60 3.17
N SER A 42 35.69 -18.71 2.19
CA SER A 42 35.06 -18.85 0.86
C SER A 42 35.95 -19.67 -0.07
N PRO A 43 35.57 -19.92 -1.34
CA PRO A 43 34.45 -20.60 -1.96
C PRO A 43 34.91 -21.90 -2.69
N PRO A 44 34.19 -22.61 -3.53
CA PRO A 44 33.75 -22.17 -4.85
C PRO A 44 32.40 -22.71 -5.37
N GLN A 45 32.03 -22.14 -6.48
CA GLN A 45 30.98 -22.43 -7.45
C GLN A 45 30.65 -23.90 -7.72
N SER A 46 29.37 -24.18 -7.94
CA SER A 46 28.85 -24.92 -9.11
C SER A 46 27.33 -25.00 -9.08
N GLU A 47 26.71 -24.36 -10.01
CA GLU A 47 25.65 -24.75 -10.95
C GLU A 47 24.66 -25.86 -10.55
N THR A 48 23.40 -25.55 -10.64
CA THR A 48 22.44 -26.10 -11.60
C THR A 48 21.07 -26.40 -10.99
N THR A 49 20.10 -25.84 -11.62
CA THR A 49 18.72 -26.21 -11.92
C THR A 49 17.59 -25.89 -10.96
N ALA A 50 16.80 -24.97 -11.50
CA ALA A 50 15.35 -25.03 -11.69
C ALA A 50 14.48 -25.27 -10.45
N GLY A 51 13.93 -24.19 -10.00
CA GLY A 51 12.73 -24.14 -9.17
C GLY A 51 12.19 -22.73 -9.25
N THR A 52 11.37 -22.46 -10.28
CA THR A 52 10.67 -21.20 -10.47
C THR A 52 9.66 -21.00 -9.34
N ALA A 53 10.12 -20.48 -8.22
CA ALA A 53 9.27 -19.78 -7.29
C ALA A 53 9.56 -18.31 -7.53
N THR A 54 8.68 -17.68 -8.27
CA THR A 54 8.59 -16.21 -8.35
C THR A 54 8.22 -15.73 -6.95
N GLU A 55 9.19 -15.63 -6.06
CA GLU A 55 9.08 -14.78 -4.89
C GLU A 55 8.92 -13.37 -5.44
N ALA A 56 7.67 -12.94 -5.51
CA ALA A 56 7.35 -11.54 -5.69
C ALA A 56 8.11 -10.79 -4.58
N ARG A 57 9.26 -10.23 -4.93
CA ARG A 57 9.94 -9.23 -4.12
C ARG A 57 8.89 -8.19 -3.82
N GLN A 58 8.35 -8.24 -2.63
CA GLN A 58 7.52 -7.18 -2.09
C GLN A 58 8.48 -6.00 -1.92
N GLU A 59 8.53 -5.17 -2.94
CA GLU A 59 9.14 -3.85 -2.78
C GLU A 59 8.43 -3.20 -1.60
N PRO A 60 9.19 -2.59 -0.66
CA PRO A 60 8.57 -1.93 0.48
C PRO A 60 7.53 -0.95 -0.05
N ALA A 61 6.32 -1.04 0.46
CA ALA A 61 5.23 -0.17 0.03
C ALA A 61 5.72 1.29 0.12
N PRO A 62 5.53 2.10 -0.92
CA PRO A 62 6.00 3.48 -0.92
C PRO A 62 5.39 4.23 0.26
N GLU A 63 6.20 5.04 0.92
CA GLU A 63 5.72 5.87 2.02
C GLU A 63 4.55 6.73 1.55
N ILE A 64 3.46 6.70 2.32
CA ILE A 64 2.27 7.48 2.01
C ILE A 64 2.53 8.93 2.41
N ASN A 65 2.69 9.78 1.42
CA ASN A 65 2.72 11.22 1.56
C ASN A 65 1.72 11.87 0.60
N PHE A 66 1.55 13.17 0.68
CA PHE A 66 0.58 13.89 -0.15
C PHE A 66 0.84 13.67 -1.66
N SER A 67 2.10 13.74 -2.07
CA SER A 67 2.48 13.55 -3.49
C SER A 67 2.13 12.13 -3.98
N THR A 68 2.48 11.09 -3.23
CA THR A 68 2.12 9.70 -3.59
C THR A 68 0.62 9.48 -3.64
N PHE A 69 -0.13 10.10 -2.74
CA PHE A 69 -1.59 10.03 -2.74
C PHE A 69 -2.18 10.68 -4.00
N VAL A 70 -1.74 11.90 -4.35
CA VAL A 70 -2.19 12.61 -5.56
C VAL A 70 -1.83 11.84 -6.84
N ILE A 71 -0.62 11.27 -6.91
CA ILE A 71 -0.19 10.45 -8.05
C ILE A 71 -1.07 9.19 -8.16
N SER A 72 -1.42 8.55 -7.05
CA SER A 72 -2.30 7.38 -7.06
C SER A 72 -3.68 7.70 -7.61
N LEU A 73 -4.29 8.83 -7.21
CA LEU A 73 -5.56 9.30 -7.75
C LEU A 73 -5.46 9.67 -9.24
N SER A 74 -4.36 10.30 -9.64
CA SER A 74 -4.15 10.65 -11.05
C SER A 74 -4.01 9.41 -11.94
N THR A 75 -3.32 8.38 -11.44
CA THR A 75 -3.19 7.10 -12.15
C THR A 75 -4.56 6.42 -12.33
N GLN A 76 -5.41 6.45 -11.30
CA GLN A 76 -6.78 5.94 -11.41
C GLN A 76 -7.59 6.73 -12.46
N ALA A 77 -7.49 8.05 -12.46
CA ALA A 77 -8.14 8.88 -13.47
C ALA A 77 -7.67 8.52 -14.89
N LEU A 78 -6.37 8.31 -15.10
CA LEU A 78 -5.80 7.90 -16.38
C LEU A 78 -6.28 6.51 -16.83
N MET A 79 -6.44 5.56 -15.90
CA MET A 79 -7.04 4.25 -16.20
C MET A 79 -8.47 4.41 -16.71
N HIS A 80 -9.29 5.23 -16.05
CA HIS A 80 -10.67 5.49 -16.48
C HIS A 80 -10.77 6.34 -17.74
N LEU A 81 -9.72 7.08 -18.11
CA LEU A 81 -9.62 7.73 -19.42
C LEU A 81 -9.19 6.78 -20.54
N GLY A 82 -8.78 5.56 -20.18
CA GLY A 82 -8.29 4.57 -21.15
C GLY A 82 -6.86 4.79 -21.62
N GLU A 83 -6.07 5.57 -20.90
CA GLU A 83 -4.66 5.81 -21.20
C GLU A 83 -3.74 4.72 -20.64
N ILE A 84 -4.17 4.07 -19.55
CA ILE A 84 -3.43 3.01 -18.87
C ILE A 84 -4.33 1.80 -18.69
N ALA A 85 -3.79 0.59 -18.93
CA ALA A 85 -4.51 -0.65 -18.68
C ALA A 85 -4.73 -0.86 -17.18
N SER A 86 -5.88 -1.40 -16.81
CA SER A 86 -6.19 -1.77 -15.42
C SER A 86 -5.22 -2.87 -14.95
N PRO A 87 -4.54 -2.71 -13.80
CA PRO A 87 -3.64 -3.73 -13.26
C PRO A 87 -4.36 -5.01 -12.85
N LEU A 88 -5.68 -4.94 -12.62
CA LEU A 88 -6.51 -6.08 -12.23
C LEU A 88 -6.97 -6.92 -13.42
N SER A 89 -7.41 -6.27 -14.51
CA SER A 89 -7.95 -6.95 -15.69
C SER A 89 -6.96 -7.03 -16.86
N GLY A 90 -5.87 -6.26 -16.83
CA GLY A 90 -4.94 -6.11 -17.95
C GLY A 90 -5.54 -5.44 -19.19
N LYS A 91 -6.79 -4.96 -19.10
CA LYS A 91 -7.54 -4.37 -20.20
C LYS A 91 -7.60 -2.85 -20.06
N ILE A 92 -7.69 -2.20 -21.21
CA ILE A 92 -7.99 -0.76 -21.27
C ILE A 92 -9.51 -0.63 -21.25
N GLU A 93 -10.02 -0.06 -20.16
CA GLU A 93 -11.46 0.21 -19.99
C GLU A 93 -11.64 1.72 -19.84
N THR A 94 -12.53 2.30 -20.65
CA THR A 94 -12.80 3.73 -20.62
C THR A 94 -14.11 4.01 -19.90
N ASP A 95 -14.04 4.73 -18.77
CA ASP A 95 -15.18 5.22 -18.02
C ASP A 95 -15.05 6.72 -17.78
N VAL A 96 -15.46 7.50 -18.76
CA VAL A 96 -15.35 8.96 -18.75
C VAL A 96 -16.07 9.63 -17.57
N PRO A 97 -17.28 9.20 -17.16
CA PRO A 97 -17.95 9.68 -15.96
C PRO A 97 -17.12 9.51 -14.69
N VAL A 98 -16.54 8.34 -14.48
CA VAL A 98 -15.68 8.07 -13.31
C VAL A 98 -14.39 8.87 -13.38
N ALA A 99 -13.76 8.96 -14.55
CA ALA A 99 -12.60 9.83 -14.76
C ALA A 99 -12.89 11.28 -14.38
N LYS A 100 -14.06 11.80 -14.77
CA LYS A 100 -14.49 13.15 -14.38
C LYS A 100 -14.58 13.30 -12.86
N GLN A 101 -15.17 12.34 -12.17
CA GLN A 101 -15.26 12.37 -10.70
C GLN A 101 -13.87 12.41 -10.04
N MET A 102 -12.90 11.66 -10.55
CA MET A 102 -11.51 11.69 -10.04
C MET A 102 -10.87 13.06 -10.24
N ILE A 103 -11.09 13.69 -11.40
CA ILE A 103 -10.58 15.04 -11.68
C ILE A 103 -11.25 16.08 -10.75
N ASP A 104 -12.55 15.96 -10.52
CA ASP A 104 -13.28 16.84 -9.62
C ASP A 104 -12.80 16.67 -8.16
N ILE A 105 -12.52 15.45 -7.72
CA ILE A 105 -11.93 15.16 -6.40
C ILE A 105 -10.56 15.82 -6.27
N LEU A 106 -9.68 15.69 -7.25
CA LEU A 106 -8.37 16.34 -7.24
C LEU A 106 -8.50 17.87 -7.20
N GLY A 107 -9.45 18.44 -7.95
CA GLY A 107 -9.74 19.87 -7.90
C GLY A 107 -10.19 20.34 -6.53
N MET A 108 -11.09 19.59 -5.90
CA MET A 108 -11.56 19.86 -4.53
C MET A 108 -10.41 19.74 -3.51
N LEU A 109 -9.55 18.74 -3.63
CA LEU A 109 -8.36 18.57 -2.78
C LEU A 109 -7.45 19.78 -2.87
N ARG A 110 -7.14 20.25 -4.10
CA ARG A 110 -6.33 21.44 -4.32
C ARG A 110 -6.90 22.65 -3.56
N ASP A 111 -8.22 22.89 -3.68
CA ASP A 111 -8.87 24.02 -3.02
C ASP A 111 -8.86 23.89 -1.49
N LYS A 112 -9.05 22.68 -0.96
CA LYS A 112 -9.05 22.38 0.48
C LYS A 112 -7.66 22.41 1.11
N THR A 113 -6.62 22.13 0.36
CA THR A 113 -5.24 22.12 0.84
C THR A 113 -4.47 23.40 0.54
N ARG A 114 -5.13 24.39 -0.06
CA ARG A 114 -4.51 25.67 -0.40
C ARG A 114 -3.85 26.32 0.83
N GLY A 115 -2.59 26.66 0.71
CA GLY A 115 -1.79 27.24 1.79
C GLY A 115 -1.12 26.22 2.72
N ASN A 116 -1.44 24.92 2.59
CA ASN A 116 -0.82 23.84 3.36
C ASN A 116 0.13 22.98 2.53
N LEU A 117 0.25 23.25 1.24
CA LEU A 117 1.15 22.55 0.33
C LEU A 117 2.49 23.24 0.28
N ASN A 118 3.56 22.44 0.17
CA ASN A 118 4.86 23.00 -0.21
C ASN A 118 4.88 23.31 -1.72
N ALA A 119 5.89 24.07 -2.17
CA ALA A 119 5.98 24.53 -3.56
C ALA A 119 6.04 23.36 -4.57
N SER A 120 6.60 22.22 -4.20
CA SER A 120 6.67 21.04 -5.06
C SER A 120 5.31 20.35 -5.19
N GLU A 121 4.58 20.24 -4.09
CA GLU A 121 3.24 19.63 -4.05
C GLU A 121 2.21 20.48 -4.80
N ASP A 122 2.28 21.80 -4.63
CA ASP A 122 1.38 22.74 -5.32
C ASP A 122 1.58 22.65 -6.83
N ARG A 123 2.83 22.67 -7.28
CA ARG A 123 3.17 22.52 -8.71
C ARG A 123 2.74 21.15 -9.27
N LEU A 124 3.01 20.07 -8.52
CA LEU A 124 2.58 18.72 -8.90
C LEU A 124 1.06 18.65 -9.11
N MET A 125 0.30 19.27 -8.21
CA MET A 125 -1.16 19.30 -8.28
C MET A 125 -1.65 20.07 -9.51
N GLU A 126 -1.01 21.20 -9.82
CA GLU A 126 -1.34 21.99 -11.01
C GLU A 126 -1.06 21.23 -12.30
N ASP A 127 0.12 20.63 -12.42
CA ASP A 127 0.55 19.88 -13.60
C ASP A 127 -0.39 18.67 -13.84
N ILE A 128 -0.71 17.91 -12.79
CA ILE A 128 -1.61 16.76 -12.87
C ILE A 128 -3.03 17.19 -13.29
N LEU A 129 -3.57 18.22 -12.66
CA LEU A 129 -4.91 18.70 -13.02
C LEU A 129 -4.99 19.23 -14.45
N PHE A 130 -3.95 19.89 -14.91
CA PHE A 130 -3.86 20.37 -16.30
C PHE A 130 -3.85 19.18 -17.28
N ASP A 131 -2.96 18.21 -17.08
CA ASP A 131 -2.83 17.04 -17.95
C ASP A 131 -4.12 16.19 -17.99
N LEU A 132 -4.70 15.91 -16.84
CA LEU A 132 -5.95 15.14 -16.76
C LEU A 132 -7.12 15.84 -17.45
N ARG A 133 -7.24 17.16 -17.32
CA ARG A 133 -8.29 17.91 -18.01
C ARG A 133 -8.12 17.90 -19.51
N MET A 134 -6.89 18.01 -20.01
CA MET A 134 -6.60 17.89 -21.44
C MET A 134 -6.99 16.51 -21.98
N LYS A 135 -6.57 15.45 -21.31
CA LYS A 135 -6.89 14.06 -21.68
C LYS A 135 -8.39 13.76 -21.58
N TYR A 136 -9.07 14.32 -20.57
CA TYR A 136 -10.52 14.22 -20.47
C TYR A 136 -11.24 14.82 -21.69
N VAL A 137 -10.85 16.02 -22.13
CA VAL A 137 -11.42 16.66 -23.31
C VAL A 137 -11.19 15.81 -24.56
N GLU A 138 -10.02 15.21 -24.70
CA GLU A 138 -9.71 14.29 -25.83
C GLU A 138 -10.57 13.01 -25.76
N ALA A 139 -10.73 12.42 -24.59
CA ALA A 139 -11.56 11.22 -24.41
C ALA A 139 -13.04 11.49 -24.73
N VAL A 140 -13.56 12.67 -24.34
CA VAL A 140 -14.92 13.09 -24.68
C VAL A 140 -15.11 13.31 -26.18
N LYS A 141 -14.09 13.86 -26.89
CA LYS A 141 -14.15 14.09 -28.34
C LYS A 141 -14.08 12.79 -29.17
N LYS A 142 -13.42 11.75 -28.63
CA LYS A 142 -13.30 10.44 -29.30
C LYS A 142 -14.57 9.59 -29.19
N ARG A 143 -15.52 10.00 -28.37
CA ARG A 143 -16.79 9.31 -28.10
C ARG A 143 -17.85 9.77 -29.10
#